data_cca2400e77bc9c1ac5bc44ff84b3863d
#
_entry.id   cca2400e77bc9c1ac5bc44ff84b3863d
#
_cell.length_a   1.000
_cell.length_b   1.000
_cell.length_c   1.000
_cell.angle_alpha   90.00
_cell.angle_beta   90.00
_cell.angle_gamma   90.00
#
_symmetry.space_group_name_H-M   'P 1'
#
loop_
_entity.id
_entity.type
_entity.pdbx_description
1 polymer ?
#
loop_
_entity_poly.entity_id
_entity_poly.type
_entity_poly.pdbx_seq_one_letter_code
_entity_poly.pdbx_strand_id
1 'polypeptide(L)'
;MRAMVAGGFAAALATGITVAPAVSQDAASKPRPVEKDYYQRSLETYEFKKAAQNGPERGREIFYYKCWFCHNEFTAHAPQLTGLYQRQTLISGLPVNDETVKDRIRNGGAGMAAYKYTLSEADIDDLVSFVRDKCCWNSDAPPPNPRYQAR
;
A
#
# COMPACT_ATOMS: atom_id res chain seq x y z
N MET A 1 69.39 -73.25 -14.51
CA MET A 1 69.06 -72.27 -15.48
C MET A 1 67.58 -71.89 -15.20
N ARG A 2 67.28 -70.64 -15.03
CA ARG A 2 66.12 -70.10 -14.34
C ARG A 2 64.93 -69.89 -15.26
N ALA A 3 63.77 -70.47 -14.90
CA ALA A 3 62.50 -70.23 -15.56
C ALA A 3 61.85 -68.96 -15.00
N MET A 4 61.46 -68.06 -15.86
CA MET A 4 60.62 -66.89 -15.48
C MET A 4 59.14 -67.25 -15.59
N VAL A 5 58.41 -67.08 -14.53
CA VAL A 5 56.97 -67.20 -14.47
C VAL A 5 56.37 -65.79 -14.67
N ALA A 6 55.61 -65.62 -15.74
CA ALA A 6 54.84 -64.38 -15.97
C ALA A 6 53.53 -64.47 -15.29
N GLY A 7 53.33 -63.63 -14.29
CA GLY A 7 52.06 -63.48 -13.60
C GLY A 7 51.18 -62.45 -14.33
N GLY A 8 50.08 -62.91 -14.85
CA GLY A 8 49.05 -62.02 -15.44
C GLY A 8 48.12 -61.38 -14.34
N PHE A 9 48.09 -60.06 -14.31
CA PHE A 9 47.16 -59.32 -13.51
C PHE A 9 45.86 -59.15 -14.29
N ALA A 10 44.80 -59.78 -13.82
CA ALA A 10 43.46 -59.52 -14.30
C ALA A 10 42.87 -58.30 -13.55
N ALA A 11 42.72 -57.20 -14.27
CA ALA A 11 42.01 -56.01 -13.74
C ALA A 11 40.51 -56.23 -13.83
N ALA A 12 39.85 -56.37 -12.69
CA ALA A 12 38.39 -56.40 -12.60
C ALA A 12 37.88 -54.94 -12.63
N LEU A 13 37.22 -54.55 -13.73
CA LEU A 13 36.50 -53.30 -13.85
C LEU A 13 35.17 -53.43 -13.08
N ALA A 14 35.14 -52.89 -11.87
CA ALA A 14 33.91 -52.73 -11.11
C ALA A 14 33.11 -51.52 -11.68
N THR A 15 32.08 -51.78 -12.49
CA THR A 15 31.12 -50.75 -12.92
C THR A 15 30.22 -50.44 -11.76
N GLY A 16 30.52 -49.36 -11.01
CA GLY A 16 29.67 -48.83 -9.99
C GLY A 16 28.43 -48.22 -10.61
N ILE A 17 27.29 -48.88 -10.45
CA ILE A 17 25.98 -48.29 -10.78
C ILE A 17 25.67 -47.31 -9.67
N THR A 18 25.83 -46.02 -9.91
CA THR A 18 25.33 -44.96 -9.04
C THR A 18 23.82 -44.87 -9.20
N VAL A 19 23.11 -45.45 -8.24
CA VAL A 19 21.66 -45.24 -8.14
C VAL A 19 21.45 -43.80 -7.62
N ALA A 20 21.03 -42.92 -8.51
CA ALA A 20 20.58 -41.59 -8.10
C ALA A 20 19.37 -41.70 -7.17
N PRO A 21 19.31 -40.96 -6.07
CA PRO A 21 18.14 -40.98 -5.23
C PRO A 21 16.92 -40.54 -6.02
N ALA A 22 15.88 -41.38 -6.06
CA ALA A 22 14.59 -41.03 -6.63
C ALA A 22 14.06 -39.82 -5.85
N VAL A 23 13.98 -38.68 -6.50
CA VAL A 23 13.31 -37.50 -5.94
C VAL A 23 11.84 -37.87 -5.81
N SER A 24 11.41 -38.08 -4.57
CA SER A 24 9.99 -38.31 -4.25
C SER A 24 9.19 -37.09 -4.72
N GLN A 25 8.40 -37.24 -5.79
CA GLN A 25 7.47 -36.21 -6.30
C GLN A 25 6.18 -36.12 -5.50
N ASP A 26 6.12 -36.70 -4.31
CA ASP A 26 4.94 -36.71 -3.44
C ASP A 26 4.91 -35.61 -2.37
N ALA A 27 5.52 -34.47 -2.64
CA ALA A 27 5.03 -33.27 -2.01
C ALA A 27 3.85 -32.80 -2.88
N ALA A 28 2.61 -33.23 -2.52
CA ALA A 28 1.39 -32.65 -3.07
C ALA A 28 1.52 -31.13 -2.91
N SER A 29 1.94 -30.47 -3.95
CA SER A 29 2.18 -29.02 -3.94
C SER A 29 0.85 -28.38 -3.62
N LYS A 30 0.75 -27.81 -2.41
CA LYS A 30 -0.42 -27.00 -2.04
C LYS A 30 -0.75 -26.10 -3.20
N PRO A 31 -1.99 -26.10 -3.73
CA PRO A 31 -2.34 -25.29 -4.88
C PRO A 31 -1.88 -23.87 -4.64
N ARG A 32 -1.05 -23.33 -5.51
CA ARG A 32 -0.69 -21.92 -5.42
C ARG A 32 -1.98 -21.11 -5.52
N PRO A 33 -2.19 -20.12 -4.63
CA PRO A 33 -3.31 -19.21 -4.77
C PRO A 33 -3.29 -18.66 -6.21
N VAL A 34 -4.43 -18.71 -6.87
CA VAL A 34 -4.57 -18.11 -8.20
C VAL A 34 -4.22 -16.64 -8.06
N GLU A 35 -3.18 -16.21 -8.74
CA GLU A 35 -2.80 -14.82 -8.73
C GLU A 35 -3.90 -14.01 -9.43
N LYS A 36 -4.50 -13.05 -8.69
CA LYS A 36 -5.52 -12.17 -9.25
C LYS A 36 -4.91 -11.35 -10.38
N ASP A 37 -5.60 -11.26 -11.48
CA ASP A 37 -5.18 -10.43 -12.60
C ASP A 37 -5.24 -8.93 -12.24
N TYR A 38 -4.65 -8.11 -13.10
CA TYR A 38 -4.59 -6.66 -12.87
C TYR A 38 -5.98 -6.03 -12.74
N TYR A 39 -6.94 -6.50 -13.51
CA TYR A 39 -8.30 -5.96 -13.49
C TYR A 39 -9.01 -6.28 -12.17
N GLN A 40 -8.92 -7.52 -11.70
CA GLN A 40 -9.48 -7.92 -10.39
C GLN A 40 -8.87 -7.12 -9.23
N ARG A 41 -7.55 -6.93 -9.25
CA ARG A 41 -6.87 -6.07 -8.25
C ARG A 41 -7.35 -4.63 -8.32
N SER A 42 -7.57 -4.12 -9.52
CA SER A 42 -8.06 -2.75 -9.72
C SER A 42 -9.48 -2.58 -9.21
N LEU A 43 -10.36 -3.55 -9.45
CA LEU A 43 -11.73 -3.55 -8.92
C LEU A 43 -11.73 -3.58 -7.38
N GLU A 44 -10.98 -4.49 -6.77
CA GLU A 44 -10.88 -4.58 -5.31
C GLU A 44 -10.34 -3.28 -4.70
N THR A 45 -9.34 -2.68 -5.33
CA THR A 45 -8.81 -1.37 -4.91
C THR A 45 -9.86 -0.28 -5.03
N TYR A 46 -10.64 -0.29 -6.11
CA TYR A 46 -11.72 0.69 -6.32
C TYR A 46 -12.84 0.52 -5.30
N GLU A 47 -13.30 -0.70 -5.06
CA GLU A 47 -14.31 -1.01 -4.04
C GLU A 47 -13.82 -0.67 -2.65
N PHE A 48 -12.58 -0.97 -2.34
CA PHE A 48 -11.93 -0.60 -1.09
C PHE A 48 -11.93 0.91 -0.87
N LYS A 49 -11.58 1.70 -1.88
CA LYS A 49 -11.59 3.17 -1.81
C LYS A 49 -12.98 3.77 -1.64
N LYS A 50 -14.02 3.03 -2.01
CA LYS A 50 -15.42 3.45 -1.87
C LYS A 50 -16.18 2.75 -0.75
N ALA A 51 -15.46 2.15 0.18
CA ALA A 51 -16.10 1.40 1.25
C ALA A 51 -16.93 2.27 2.19
N ALA A 52 -16.51 3.51 2.43
CA ALA A 52 -17.33 4.51 3.09
C ALA A 52 -18.13 5.30 2.04
N GLN A 53 -19.45 5.37 2.21
CA GLN A 53 -20.33 5.99 1.22
C GLN A 53 -20.42 7.51 1.38
N ASN A 54 -20.39 8.00 2.61
CA ASN A 54 -20.53 9.43 2.93
C ASN A 54 -19.97 9.75 4.33
N GLY A 55 -19.99 11.02 4.66
CA GLY A 55 -19.63 11.57 5.97
C GLY A 55 -18.15 11.52 6.29
N PRO A 56 -17.78 11.76 7.57
CA PRO A 56 -16.37 11.85 7.98
C PRO A 56 -15.57 10.58 7.70
N GLU A 57 -16.18 9.41 7.64
CA GLU A 57 -15.50 8.15 7.29
C GLU A 57 -15.12 8.12 5.80
N ARG A 58 -16.01 8.64 4.94
CA ARG A 58 -15.67 8.85 3.52
C ARG A 58 -14.57 9.91 3.38
N GLY A 59 -14.70 11.01 4.12
CA GLY A 59 -13.67 12.06 4.17
C GLY A 59 -12.31 11.53 4.61
N ARG A 60 -12.26 10.64 5.62
CA ARG A 60 -11.05 9.97 6.08
C ARG A 60 -10.43 9.11 4.99
N GLU A 61 -11.24 8.37 4.26
CA GLU A 61 -10.79 7.51 3.16
C GLU A 61 -10.17 8.37 2.03
N ILE A 62 -10.85 9.45 1.64
CA ILE A 62 -10.34 10.41 0.66
C ILE A 62 -9.03 11.05 1.14
N PHE A 63 -8.99 11.47 2.40
CA PHE A 63 -7.79 12.06 2.99
C PHE A 63 -6.60 11.12 2.90
N TYR A 64 -6.76 9.86 3.25
CA TYR A 64 -5.70 8.86 3.16
C TYR A 64 -5.14 8.72 1.75
N TYR A 65 -6.02 8.62 0.74
CA TYR A 65 -5.59 8.37 -0.63
C TYR A 65 -5.16 9.61 -1.42
N LYS A 66 -5.58 10.80 -1.01
CA LYS A 66 -5.38 12.03 -1.78
C LYS A 66 -4.55 13.10 -1.07
N CYS A 67 -4.58 13.11 0.25
CA CYS A 67 -4.07 14.23 1.04
C CYS A 67 -2.90 13.83 1.95
N TRP A 68 -2.98 12.66 2.56
CA TRP A 68 -2.01 12.22 3.57
C TRP A 68 -0.58 12.17 3.06
N PHE A 69 -0.36 11.84 1.80
CA PHE A 69 0.99 11.81 1.22
C PHE A 69 1.76 13.13 1.44
N CYS A 70 1.06 14.27 1.33
CA CYS A 70 1.66 15.58 1.57
C CYS A 70 1.39 16.11 2.99
N HIS A 71 0.25 15.78 3.59
CA HIS A 71 -0.21 16.32 4.88
C HIS A 71 0.01 15.36 6.05
N ASN A 72 1.01 14.47 5.96
CA ASN A 72 1.39 13.60 7.06
C ASN A 72 2.41 14.27 7.99
N GLU A 73 2.66 13.66 9.12
CA GLU A 73 3.56 14.14 10.17
C GLU A 73 5.05 14.09 9.81
N PHE A 74 5.42 13.38 8.73
CA PHE A 74 6.80 13.18 8.30
C PHE A 74 7.26 14.18 7.26
N THR A 75 6.34 14.88 6.60
CA THR A 75 6.66 15.80 5.51
C THR A 75 6.65 17.25 5.95
N ALA A 76 7.67 18.01 5.51
CA ALA A 76 7.73 19.45 5.68
C ALA A 76 7.13 20.24 4.49
N HIS A 77 6.63 19.54 3.47
CA HIS A 77 6.20 20.16 2.22
C HIS A 77 4.79 20.76 2.28
N ALA A 78 3.98 20.31 3.22
CA ALA A 78 2.61 20.79 3.40
C ALA A 78 2.33 21.04 4.90
N PRO A 79 1.41 21.96 5.23
CA PRO A 79 1.05 22.22 6.61
C PRO A 79 0.38 21.01 7.25
N GLN A 80 0.68 20.77 8.51
CA GLN A 80 -0.06 19.81 9.33
C GLN A 80 -1.51 20.29 9.47
N LEU A 81 -2.47 19.38 9.28
CA LEU A 81 -3.90 19.70 9.35
C LEU A 81 -4.53 19.40 10.72
N THR A 82 -3.79 18.75 11.62
CA THR A 82 -4.22 18.55 13.00
C THR A 82 -4.53 19.90 13.64
N GLY A 83 -5.71 20.03 14.20
CA GLY A 83 -6.17 21.28 14.82
C GLY A 83 -6.33 22.45 13.84
N LEU A 84 -6.50 22.21 12.54
CA LEU A 84 -6.67 23.27 11.56
C LEU A 84 -7.76 24.24 11.94
N TYR A 85 -8.93 23.75 12.35
CA TYR A 85 -10.09 24.59 12.72
C TYR A 85 -9.96 25.34 14.05
N GLN A 86 -8.87 25.12 14.79
CA GLN A 86 -8.50 25.91 15.97
C GLN A 86 -7.62 27.12 15.58
N ARG A 87 -7.17 27.20 14.34
CA ARG A 87 -6.36 28.31 13.84
C ARG A 87 -7.27 29.41 13.30
N GLN A 88 -6.82 30.64 13.40
CA GLN A 88 -7.58 31.79 12.88
C GLN A 88 -7.52 31.86 11.34
N THR A 89 -6.37 31.56 10.75
CA THR A 89 -6.16 31.71 9.31
C THR A 89 -5.44 30.51 8.70
N LEU A 90 -5.75 30.27 7.43
CA LEU A 90 -4.94 29.43 6.54
C LEU A 90 -3.59 30.11 6.26
N ILE A 91 -2.64 29.35 5.69
CA ILE A 91 -1.35 29.92 5.25
C ILE A 91 -1.56 31.05 4.21
N SER A 92 -2.67 31.01 3.46
CA SER A 92 -3.04 32.07 2.54
C SER A 92 -3.50 33.39 3.19
N GLY A 93 -3.62 33.44 4.51
CA GLY A 93 -4.17 34.56 5.26
C GLY A 93 -5.71 34.60 5.34
N LEU A 94 -6.41 33.73 4.62
CA LEU A 94 -7.86 33.63 4.69
C LEU A 94 -8.30 33.00 6.01
N PRO A 95 -9.46 33.38 6.57
CA PRO A 95 -9.98 32.77 7.80
C PRO A 95 -10.22 31.27 7.61
N VAL A 96 -10.04 30.48 8.67
CA VAL A 96 -10.38 29.05 8.63
C VAL A 96 -11.86 28.87 8.86
N ASN A 97 -12.56 28.42 7.85
CA ASN A 97 -13.95 27.97 7.88
C ASN A 97 -14.19 26.96 6.73
N ASP A 98 -15.37 26.33 6.70
CA ASP A 98 -15.68 25.31 5.72
C ASP A 98 -15.54 25.82 4.28
N GLU A 99 -15.99 27.06 4.00
CA GLU A 99 -15.95 27.63 2.65
C GLU A 99 -14.52 27.83 2.14
N THR A 100 -13.66 28.41 2.98
CA THR A 100 -12.25 28.66 2.60
C THR A 100 -11.45 27.37 2.50
N VAL A 101 -11.76 26.38 3.34
CA VAL A 101 -11.12 25.05 3.26
C VAL A 101 -11.62 24.30 2.01
N LYS A 102 -12.93 24.32 1.71
CA LYS A 102 -13.50 23.77 0.47
C LYS A 102 -12.88 24.42 -0.77
N ASP A 103 -12.81 25.74 -0.77
CA ASP A 103 -12.20 26.50 -1.88
C ASP A 103 -10.74 26.08 -2.09
N ARG A 104 -9.97 25.93 -1.01
CA ARG A 104 -8.59 25.49 -1.07
C ARG A 104 -8.46 24.07 -1.63
N ILE A 105 -9.32 23.14 -1.23
CA ILE A 105 -9.34 21.78 -1.77
C ILE A 105 -9.75 21.79 -3.25
N ARG A 106 -10.79 22.53 -3.58
CA ARG A 106 -11.36 22.61 -4.92
C ARG A 106 -10.37 23.19 -5.93
N ASN A 107 -9.79 24.33 -5.62
CA ASN A 107 -8.97 25.10 -6.52
C ASN A 107 -7.46 24.94 -6.33
N GLY A 108 -7.03 24.31 -5.24
CA GLY A 108 -5.63 24.16 -4.93
C GLY A 108 -4.96 25.47 -4.52
N GLY A 109 -3.65 25.55 -4.73
CA GLY A 109 -2.86 26.74 -4.43
C GLY A 109 -1.37 26.46 -4.63
N ALA A 110 -0.51 27.37 -4.20
CA ALA A 110 0.93 27.16 -4.29
C ALA A 110 1.31 25.84 -3.59
N GLY A 111 1.84 24.88 -4.35
CA GLY A 111 2.23 23.55 -3.87
C GLY A 111 1.09 22.57 -3.62
N MET A 112 -0.17 22.94 -3.80
CA MET A 112 -1.32 22.06 -3.62
C MET A 112 -2.14 21.93 -4.91
N ALA A 113 -2.38 20.68 -5.32
CA ALA A 113 -3.18 20.39 -6.51
C ALA A 113 -4.66 20.78 -6.33
N ALA A 114 -5.33 21.10 -7.46
CA ALA A 114 -6.77 21.32 -7.51
C ALA A 114 -7.51 19.98 -7.61
N TYR A 115 -8.47 19.75 -6.73
CA TYR A 115 -9.21 18.48 -6.67
C TYR A 115 -10.60 18.53 -7.32
N LYS A 116 -11.06 19.68 -7.80
CA LYS A 116 -12.38 19.86 -8.44
C LYS A 116 -12.63 18.95 -9.65
N TYR A 117 -11.58 18.43 -10.26
CA TYR A 117 -11.69 17.53 -11.41
C TYR A 117 -11.68 16.04 -11.02
N THR A 118 -11.40 15.71 -9.75
CA THR A 118 -11.22 14.33 -9.30
C THR A 118 -12.10 13.97 -8.09
N LEU A 119 -12.67 14.95 -7.42
CA LEU A 119 -13.61 14.79 -6.32
C LEU A 119 -14.93 15.46 -6.67
N SER A 120 -16.03 14.83 -6.31
CA SER A 120 -17.36 15.46 -6.33
C SER A 120 -17.48 16.49 -5.21
N GLU A 121 -18.47 17.39 -5.29
CA GLU A 121 -18.75 18.33 -4.20
C GLU A 121 -19.09 17.59 -2.90
N ALA A 122 -19.84 16.49 -2.99
CA ALA A 122 -20.11 15.64 -1.82
C ALA A 122 -18.85 15.05 -1.21
N ASP A 123 -17.90 14.56 -2.03
CA ASP A 123 -16.60 14.08 -1.53
C ASP A 123 -15.80 15.21 -0.85
N ILE A 124 -15.88 16.43 -1.36
CA ILE A 124 -15.23 17.60 -0.75
C ILE A 124 -15.89 17.94 0.60
N ASP A 125 -17.21 17.89 0.68
CA ASP A 125 -17.95 18.10 1.92
C ASP A 125 -17.59 17.05 2.98
N ASP A 126 -17.56 15.80 2.59
CA ASP A 126 -17.15 14.69 3.46
C ASP A 126 -15.69 14.85 3.95
N LEU A 127 -14.79 15.24 3.04
CA LEU A 127 -13.38 15.50 3.38
C LEU A 127 -13.26 16.66 4.38
N VAL A 128 -13.98 17.76 4.17
CA VAL A 128 -13.99 18.90 5.09
C VAL A 128 -14.52 18.49 6.45
N SER A 129 -15.60 17.71 6.51
CA SER A 129 -16.14 17.21 7.77
C SER A 129 -15.11 16.37 8.54
N PHE A 130 -14.36 15.53 7.84
CA PHE A 130 -13.27 14.77 8.45
C PHE A 130 -12.14 15.69 8.98
N VAL A 131 -11.69 16.64 8.17
CA VAL A 131 -10.60 17.55 8.55
C VAL A 131 -11.02 18.41 9.75
N ARG A 132 -12.28 18.83 9.82
CA ARG A 132 -12.81 19.62 10.94
C ARG A 132 -12.92 18.81 12.22
N ASP A 133 -13.51 17.62 12.14
CA ASP A 133 -14.04 16.93 13.32
C ASP A 133 -13.13 15.78 13.79
N LYS A 134 -12.36 15.16 12.89
CA LYS A 134 -11.65 13.90 13.15
C LYS A 134 -10.19 13.86 12.65
N CYS A 135 -9.70 14.90 12.01
CA CYS A 135 -8.34 14.91 11.48
C CYS A 135 -7.31 15.09 12.60
N CYS A 136 -6.21 14.45 12.54
CA CYS A 136 -5.71 13.45 11.63
C CYS A 136 -5.28 12.25 12.47
N TRP A 137 -4.91 11.14 11.89
CA TRP A 137 -4.36 10.07 12.70
C TRP A 137 -2.83 10.17 12.78
N ASN A 138 -2.28 9.51 13.79
CA ASN A 138 -0.85 9.23 13.90
C ASN A 138 -0.53 7.96 13.08
N SER A 139 0.49 7.99 12.25
CA SER A 139 0.94 6.83 11.48
C SER A 139 1.47 5.70 12.35
N ASP A 140 2.02 6.01 13.53
CA ASP A 140 2.47 5.01 14.50
C ASP A 140 1.29 4.32 15.22
N ALA A 141 0.12 4.96 15.21
CA ALA A 141 -1.12 4.42 15.75
C ALA A 141 -2.26 4.56 14.72
N PRO A 142 -2.21 3.84 13.59
CA PRO A 142 -3.23 3.92 12.56
C PRO A 142 -4.59 3.49 13.13
N PRO A 143 -5.70 4.00 12.57
CA PRO A 143 -7.02 3.57 12.98
C PRO A 143 -7.15 2.04 12.92
N PRO A 144 -7.89 1.40 13.85
CA PRO A 144 -8.05 -0.05 13.91
C PRO A 144 -8.92 -0.60 12.76
N ASN A 145 -8.79 -0.02 11.59
CA ASN A 145 -9.46 -0.44 10.38
C ASN A 145 -8.42 -1.06 9.45
N PRO A 146 -8.52 -2.35 9.13
CA PRO A 146 -7.57 -3.05 8.26
C PRO A 146 -7.39 -2.38 6.89
N ARG A 147 -8.30 -1.51 6.49
CA ARG A 147 -8.20 -0.74 5.23
C ARG A 147 -7.06 0.27 5.24
N TYR A 148 -6.64 0.75 6.41
CA TYR A 148 -5.61 1.77 6.54
C TYR A 148 -4.27 1.18 7.00
N GLN A 149 -4.18 -0.12 7.22
CA GLN A 149 -2.92 -0.76 7.55
C GLN A 149 -2.06 -0.82 6.28
N ALA A 150 -0.85 -0.27 6.38
CA ALA A 150 0.16 -0.45 5.35
C ALA A 150 0.45 -1.96 5.20
N ARG A 151 0.45 -2.45 3.98
CA ARG A 151 0.84 -3.82 3.67
C ARG A 151 2.35 -3.94 3.59
#